data_5720ce9b8199a235914617cee8b436f9
#
_entry.id   5720ce9b8199a235914617cee8b436f9
#
_cell.length_a   1.000
_cell.length_b   1.000
_cell.length_c   1.000
_cell.angle_alpha   90.00
_cell.angle_beta   90.00
_cell.angle_gamma   90.00
#
_symmetry.space_group_name_H-M   'P 1'
#
loop_
_entity.id
_entity.type
_entity.pdbx_description
1 polymer ?
#
loop_
_entity_poly.entity_id
_entity_poly.type
_entity_poly.pdbx_seq_one_letter_code
_entity_poly.pdbx_strand_id
1 'polypeptide(L)'
;MKDQTDFLAQIYDWQLKKALFPIGHYQKGEVRKIAEREHLINAKRKDSQGICFLGQINYNEYLRRYIGENPGKVIELETGKQIGEHRGLWFHTIGQRHGLGFGGGPWFVVKKDVQTNVLFVSRGYDLSLIHI
;
A
#
# COMPACT_ATOMS: atom_id res chain seq x y z
N MET A 1 8.34 -5.26 5.73
CA MET A 1 8.26 -4.64 7.08
C MET A 1 7.53 -3.31 6.90
N LYS A 2 6.53 -3.00 7.74
CA LYS A 2 5.81 -1.72 7.64
C LYS A 2 6.65 -0.63 8.30
N ASP A 3 7.03 0.39 7.55
CA ASP A 3 7.70 1.58 8.04
C ASP A 3 6.68 2.73 8.10
N GLN A 4 6.72 3.52 9.15
CA GLN A 4 5.85 4.67 9.40
C GLN A 4 6.66 5.93 9.73
N THR A 5 7.94 5.95 9.38
CA THR A 5 8.83 7.10 9.62
C THR A 5 8.45 8.33 8.80
N ASP A 6 7.62 8.17 7.76
CA ASP A 6 7.02 9.27 7.02
C ASP A 6 6.26 10.26 7.92
N PHE A 7 5.64 9.77 9.02
CA PHE A 7 5.04 10.65 10.03
C PHE A 7 6.06 11.54 10.77
N LEU A 8 7.33 11.15 10.74
CA LEU A 8 8.42 11.86 11.39
C LEU A 8 9.15 12.82 10.45
N ALA A 9 8.74 12.90 9.18
CA ALA A 9 9.44 13.68 8.15
C ALA A 9 9.55 15.18 8.43
N GLN A 10 8.67 15.73 9.28
CA GLN A 10 8.67 17.15 9.65
C GLN A 10 9.21 17.40 11.07
N ILE A 11 9.81 16.40 11.72
CA ILE A 11 10.40 16.56 13.05
C ILE A 11 11.78 17.20 12.92
N TYR A 12 12.03 18.21 13.74
CA TYR A 12 13.31 18.88 13.85
C TYR A 12 14.24 18.16 14.84
N ASP A 13 15.55 18.30 14.63
CA ASP A 13 16.58 17.69 15.49
C ASP A 13 16.43 18.05 16.98
N TRP A 14 16.05 19.29 17.30
CA TRP A 14 15.83 19.71 18.69
C TRP A 14 14.64 18.99 19.36
N GLN A 15 13.65 18.54 18.58
CA GLN A 15 12.53 17.73 19.08
C GLN A 15 12.99 16.29 19.33
N LEU A 16 13.78 15.71 18.41
CA LEU A 16 14.35 14.37 18.57
C LEU A 16 15.25 14.26 19.80
N LYS A 17 16.04 15.28 20.10
CA LYS A 17 16.88 15.33 21.32
C LYS A 17 16.09 15.22 22.62
N LYS A 18 14.80 15.53 22.62
CA LYS A 18 13.90 15.41 23.77
C LYS A 18 13.11 14.11 23.78
N ALA A 19 13.22 13.28 22.75
CA ALA A 19 12.49 12.03 22.61
C ALA A 19 13.30 10.85 23.16
N LEU A 20 12.61 9.92 23.81
CA LEU A 20 13.16 8.65 24.26
C LEU A 20 12.54 7.52 23.44
N PHE A 21 13.39 6.64 22.90
CA PHE A 21 12.99 5.48 22.11
C PHE A 21 13.38 4.18 22.83
N PRO A 22 12.68 3.76 23.88
CA PRO A 22 13.12 2.64 24.75
C PRO A 22 13.22 1.30 24.00
N ILE A 23 12.43 1.13 22.95
CA ILE A 23 12.36 -0.10 22.14
C ILE A 23 12.96 0.05 20.74
N GLY A 24 13.64 1.16 20.46
CA GLY A 24 14.12 1.49 19.11
C GLY A 24 15.17 0.52 18.54
N HIS A 25 15.87 -0.21 19.39
CA HIS A 25 16.88 -1.19 18.99
C HIS A 25 16.33 -2.62 18.84
N TYR A 26 15.06 -2.85 19.18
CA TYR A 26 14.42 -4.17 19.05
C TYR A 26 13.70 -4.33 17.74
N GLN A 27 13.74 -5.52 17.19
CA GLN A 27 12.85 -5.90 16.10
C GLN A 27 11.42 -6.13 16.62
N LYS A 28 10.41 -5.90 15.77
CA LYS A 28 9.00 -6.01 16.16
C LYS A 28 8.63 -7.36 16.78
N GLY A 29 9.23 -8.45 16.27
CA GLY A 29 9.03 -9.79 16.84
C GLY A 29 9.56 -9.92 18.27
N GLU A 30 10.66 -9.26 18.59
CA GLU A 30 11.24 -9.24 19.93
C GLU A 30 10.39 -8.42 20.88
N VAL A 31 9.90 -7.25 20.43
CA VAL A 31 8.97 -6.41 21.21
C VAL A 31 7.72 -7.21 21.58
N ARG A 32 7.17 -8.01 20.65
CA ARG A 32 6.01 -8.88 20.96
C ARG A 32 6.33 -9.95 21.96
N LYS A 33 7.48 -10.61 21.87
CA LYS A 33 7.92 -11.61 22.85
C LYS A 33 8.09 -11.00 24.25
N ILE A 34 8.65 -9.78 24.33
CA ILE A 34 8.75 -9.04 25.58
C ILE A 34 7.34 -8.75 26.14
N ALA A 35 6.43 -8.23 25.30
CA ALA A 35 5.06 -7.93 25.71
C ALA A 35 4.29 -9.18 26.21
N GLU A 36 4.51 -10.34 25.58
CA GLU A 36 3.94 -11.62 26.03
C GLU A 36 4.52 -12.08 27.36
N ARG A 37 5.84 -11.98 27.53
CA ARG A 37 6.54 -12.31 28.77
C ARG A 37 6.07 -11.46 29.95
N GLU A 38 5.88 -10.17 29.71
CA GLU A 38 5.40 -9.20 30.70
C GLU A 38 3.86 -9.21 30.84
N HIS A 39 3.17 -10.19 30.23
CA HIS A 39 1.71 -10.37 30.29
C HIS A 39 0.90 -9.13 29.90
N LEU A 40 1.39 -8.32 28.97
CA LEU A 40 0.67 -7.13 28.52
C LEU A 40 -0.60 -7.50 27.73
N ILE A 41 -1.72 -6.89 28.07
CA ILE A 41 -3.04 -7.17 27.49
C ILE A 41 -3.05 -7.02 25.95
N ASN A 42 -2.21 -6.11 25.44
CA ASN A 42 -2.12 -5.81 24.00
C ASN A 42 -1.04 -6.59 23.25
N ALA A 43 -0.35 -7.55 23.88
CA ALA A 43 0.75 -8.31 23.28
C ALA A 43 0.36 -8.96 21.93
N LYS A 44 -0.87 -9.50 21.84
CA LYS A 44 -1.42 -10.15 20.65
C LYS A 44 -2.26 -9.24 19.75
N ARG A 45 -2.29 -7.94 20.03
CA ARG A 45 -3.05 -7.00 19.19
C ARG A 45 -2.53 -6.98 17.77
N LYS A 46 -3.43 -7.08 16.79
CA LYS A 46 -3.10 -6.95 15.37
C LYS A 46 -2.58 -5.55 15.09
N ASP A 47 -1.67 -5.46 14.13
CA ASP A 47 -1.17 -4.17 13.66
C ASP A 47 -2.29 -3.34 13.04
N SER A 48 -2.23 -2.03 13.25
CA SER A 48 -3.14 -1.11 12.58
C SER A 48 -2.97 -1.23 11.07
N GLN A 49 -4.08 -1.41 10.38
CA GLN A 49 -4.14 -1.39 8.92
C GLN A 49 -4.77 -0.05 8.52
N GLY A 50 -3.99 0.85 7.93
CA GLY A 50 -4.49 2.13 7.45
C GLY A 50 -3.89 3.36 8.15
N ILE A 51 -4.41 4.51 7.78
CA ILE A 51 -3.99 5.83 8.26
C ILE A 51 -4.77 6.17 9.52
N CYS A 52 -4.08 6.29 10.65
CA CYS A 52 -4.68 6.35 12.00
C CYS A 52 -5.70 7.48 12.21
N PHE A 53 -5.53 8.63 11.55
CA PHE A 53 -6.42 9.79 11.71
C PHE A 53 -7.64 9.79 10.78
N LEU A 54 -7.72 8.85 9.83
CA LEU A 54 -8.88 8.71 8.95
C LEU A 54 -9.94 7.72 9.46
N GLY A 55 -9.64 7.00 10.56
CA GLY A 55 -10.52 5.95 11.07
C GLY A 55 -10.61 4.71 10.17
N GLN A 56 -11.67 3.93 10.32
CA GLN A 56 -11.96 2.79 9.44
C GLN A 56 -12.70 3.28 8.19
N ILE A 57 -11.95 3.78 7.22
CA ILE A 57 -12.51 4.21 5.93
C ILE A 57 -12.24 3.11 4.90
N ASN A 58 -13.27 2.71 4.18
CA ASN A 58 -13.09 1.98 2.93
C ASN A 58 -12.52 2.96 1.90
N TYR A 59 -11.22 2.87 1.64
CA TYR A 59 -10.50 3.81 0.78
C TYR A 59 -11.11 3.90 -0.63
N ASN A 60 -11.52 2.79 -1.20
CA ASN A 60 -12.14 2.77 -2.53
C ASN A 60 -13.51 3.44 -2.54
N GLU A 61 -14.30 3.27 -1.49
CA GLU A 61 -15.60 3.92 -1.35
C GLU A 61 -15.44 5.43 -1.14
N TYR A 62 -14.48 5.83 -0.33
CA TYR A 62 -14.12 7.24 -0.15
C TYR A 62 -13.71 7.89 -1.48
N LEU A 63 -12.79 7.29 -2.22
CA LEU A 63 -12.37 7.80 -3.53
C LEU A 63 -13.54 7.88 -4.52
N ARG A 64 -14.39 6.85 -4.56
CA ARG A 64 -15.57 6.83 -5.42
C ARG A 64 -16.50 8.01 -5.13
N ARG A 65 -16.69 8.33 -3.86
CA ARG A 65 -17.58 9.43 -3.43
C ARG A 65 -17.06 10.80 -3.81
N TYR A 66 -15.75 11.03 -3.75
CA TYR A 66 -15.15 12.36 -3.94
C TYR A 66 -14.59 12.59 -5.34
N ILE A 67 -14.08 11.56 -5.99
CA ILE A 67 -13.45 11.65 -7.31
C ILE A 67 -14.33 11.02 -8.39
N GLY A 68 -15.22 10.11 -7.99
CA GLY A 68 -16.07 9.36 -8.91
C GLY A 68 -15.34 8.16 -9.52
N GLU A 69 -15.92 7.65 -10.62
CA GLU A 69 -15.37 6.56 -11.41
C GLU A 69 -15.02 7.07 -12.82
N ASN A 70 -13.93 6.57 -13.37
CA ASN A 70 -13.53 6.80 -14.75
C ASN A 70 -13.05 5.46 -15.33
N PRO A 71 -13.98 4.62 -15.86
CA PRO A 71 -13.65 3.30 -16.37
C PRO A 71 -12.67 3.36 -17.54
N GLY A 72 -11.76 2.40 -17.58
CA GLY A 72 -10.77 2.26 -18.62
C GLY A 72 -10.28 0.84 -18.77
N LYS A 73 -9.44 0.61 -19.78
CA LYS A 73 -8.94 -0.71 -20.14
C LYS A 73 -7.81 -1.14 -19.23
N VAL A 74 -7.75 -2.45 -18.97
CA VAL A 74 -6.60 -3.11 -18.35
C VAL A 74 -5.92 -3.97 -19.39
N ILE A 75 -4.65 -3.71 -19.65
CA ILE A 75 -3.87 -4.34 -20.71
C ILE A 75 -2.67 -5.07 -20.11
N GLU A 76 -2.45 -6.31 -20.53
CA GLU A 76 -1.22 -7.03 -20.24
C GLU A 76 -0.06 -6.40 -21.02
N LEU A 77 0.99 -5.98 -20.31
CA LEU A 77 2.08 -5.20 -20.89
C LEU A 77 2.83 -6.00 -21.98
N GLU A 78 3.07 -7.28 -21.73
CA GLU A 78 3.88 -8.15 -22.59
C GLU A 78 3.19 -8.50 -23.91
N THR A 79 1.88 -8.70 -23.86
CA THR A 79 1.11 -9.18 -25.02
C THR A 79 0.27 -8.10 -25.69
N GLY A 80 0.05 -6.98 -25.02
CA GLY A 80 -0.88 -5.94 -25.46
C GLY A 80 -2.36 -6.37 -25.39
N LYS A 81 -2.65 -7.53 -24.82
CA LYS A 81 -4.01 -8.07 -24.71
C LYS A 81 -4.80 -7.36 -23.62
N GLN A 82 -6.02 -6.95 -23.93
CA GLN A 82 -6.95 -6.49 -22.90
C GLN A 82 -7.43 -7.67 -22.07
N ILE A 83 -7.24 -7.59 -20.74
CA ILE A 83 -7.63 -8.63 -19.77
C ILE A 83 -8.84 -8.23 -18.92
N GLY A 84 -9.23 -6.97 -18.94
CA GLY A 84 -10.37 -6.48 -18.20
C GLY A 84 -10.54 -4.97 -18.29
N GLU A 85 -11.32 -4.45 -17.35
CA GLU A 85 -11.56 -3.02 -17.19
C GLU A 85 -11.33 -2.61 -15.73
N HIS A 86 -10.84 -1.39 -15.52
CA HIS A 86 -10.76 -0.76 -14.21
C HIS A 86 -11.82 0.33 -14.06
N ARG A 87 -12.14 0.69 -12.81
CA ARG A 87 -13.12 1.75 -12.50
C ARG A 87 -12.53 3.14 -12.38
N GLY A 88 -11.20 3.25 -12.40
CA GLY A 88 -10.45 4.49 -12.31
C GLY A 88 -9.01 4.19 -11.92
N LEU A 89 -8.04 4.89 -12.52
CA LEU A 89 -6.60 4.68 -12.28
C LEU A 89 -6.20 4.97 -10.82
N TRP A 90 -6.95 5.83 -10.12
CA TRP A 90 -6.70 6.19 -8.72
C TRP A 90 -7.03 5.08 -7.72
N PHE A 91 -7.83 4.07 -8.10
CA PHE A 91 -8.07 2.90 -7.26
C PHE A 91 -6.91 1.91 -7.24
N HIS A 92 -5.91 2.10 -8.09
CA HIS A 92 -4.79 1.20 -8.26
C HIS A 92 -3.47 1.86 -7.91
N THR A 93 -2.52 1.09 -7.40
CA THR A 93 -1.16 1.54 -7.09
C THR A 93 -0.15 0.70 -7.86
N ILE A 94 0.92 1.32 -8.36
CA ILE A 94 2.02 0.59 -9.01
C ILE A 94 2.61 -0.41 -8.01
N GLY A 95 2.83 -1.65 -8.44
CA GLY A 95 3.23 -2.76 -7.59
C GLY A 95 2.07 -3.48 -6.89
N GLN A 96 0.83 -3.01 -7.02
CA GLN A 96 -0.33 -3.67 -6.43
C GLN A 96 -0.54 -5.05 -7.05
N ARG A 97 -0.71 -6.06 -6.18
CA ARG A 97 -1.01 -7.45 -6.55
C ARG A 97 -2.42 -7.87 -6.17
N HIS A 98 -2.90 -7.39 -5.02
CA HIS A 98 -4.18 -7.82 -4.44
C HIS A 98 -5.33 -6.89 -4.84
N GLY A 99 -6.54 -7.45 -4.91
CA GLY A 99 -7.76 -6.68 -5.16
C GLY A 99 -7.94 -6.24 -6.62
N LEU A 100 -7.21 -6.84 -7.56
CA LEU A 100 -7.35 -6.52 -8.99
C LEU A 100 -8.55 -7.21 -9.64
N GLY A 101 -8.94 -8.40 -9.16
CA GLY A 101 -10.15 -9.10 -9.61
C GLY A 101 -10.07 -9.69 -11.03
N PHE A 102 -8.89 -9.68 -11.68
CA PHE A 102 -8.72 -10.23 -13.04
C PHE A 102 -8.35 -11.72 -12.98
N GLY A 103 -9.02 -12.53 -13.79
CA GLY A 103 -8.71 -13.94 -13.94
C GLY A 103 -7.34 -14.18 -14.60
N GLY A 104 -6.78 -15.40 -14.41
CA GLY A 104 -5.54 -15.81 -15.07
C GLY A 104 -4.23 -15.25 -14.49
N GLY A 105 -4.28 -14.60 -13.27
CA GLY A 105 -3.10 -14.06 -12.60
C GLY A 105 -2.22 -15.09 -11.90
N PRO A 106 -1.19 -14.65 -11.16
CA PRO A 106 -1.13 -13.35 -10.47
C PRO A 106 -0.79 -12.17 -11.39
N TRP A 107 -1.46 -11.04 -11.15
CA TRP A 107 -1.22 -9.80 -11.87
C TRP A 107 -0.60 -8.74 -10.96
N PHE A 108 0.29 -7.92 -11.51
CA PHE A 108 0.90 -6.78 -10.85
C PHE A 108 0.66 -5.52 -11.67
N VAL A 109 0.26 -4.44 -11.03
CA VAL A 109 0.18 -3.13 -11.69
C VAL A 109 1.58 -2.61 -11.94
N VAL A 110 1.95 -2.40 -13.20
CA VAL A 110 3.29 -1.96 -13.59
C VAL A 110 3.33 -0.54 -14.12
N LYS A 111 2.25 -0.07 -14.77
CA LYS A 111 2.18 1.29 -15.34
C LYS A 111 0.74 1.80 -15.35
N LYS A 112 0.60 3.12 -15.25
CA LYS A 112 -0.66 3.83 -15.46
C LYS A 112 -0.45 4.86 -16.57
N ASP A 113 -1.26 4.82 -17.59
CA ASP A 113 -1.31 5.86 -18.60
C ASP A 113 -2.54 6.75 -18.36
N VAL A 114 -2.28 7.94 -17.86
CA VAL A 114 -3.33 8.89 -17.50
C VAL A 114 -3.98 9.51 -18.74
N GLN A 115 -3.22 9.67 -19.84
CA GLN A 115 -3.73 10.30 -21.06
C GLN A 115 -4.72 9.40 -21.80
N THR A 116 -4.42 8.12 -21.86
CA THR A 116 -5.27 7.13 -22.52
C THR A 116 -6.22 6.40 -21.57
N ASN A 117 -6.13 6.68 -20.26
CA ASN A 117 -6.89 6.00 -19.21
C ASN A 117 -6.72 4.47 -19.22
N VAL A 118 -5.47 4.01 -19.38
CA VAL A 118 -5.12 2.58 -19.45
C VAL A 118 -4.28 2.17 -18.25
N LEU A 119 -4.65 1.03 -17.66
CA LEU A 119 -3.88 0.36 -16.63
C LEU A 119 -3.10 -0.80 -17.25
N PHE A 120 -1.78 -0.78 -17.11
CA PHE A 120 -0.94 -1.89 -17.55
C PHE A 120 -0.60 -2.81 -16.38
N VAL A 121 -0.73 -4.10 -16.61
CA VAL A 121 -0.42 -5.16 -15.65
C VAL A 121 0.50 -6.20 -16.27
N SER A 122 1.27 -6.88 -15.44
CA SER A 122 2.18 -7.96 -15.84
C SER A 122 2.01 -9.15 -14.89
N ARG A 123 2.33 -10.36 -15.36
CA ARG A 123 2.38 -11.58 -14.54
C ARG A 123 3.67 -11.71 -13.73
N GLY A 124 4.74 -11.09 -14.19
CA GLY A 124 6.03 -11.01 -13.49
C GLY A 124 6.17 -9.66 -12.78
N TYR A 125 6.65 -9.67 -11.53
CA TYR A 125 7.09 -8.45 -10.86
C TYR A 125 8.53 -8.19 -11.23
N ASP A 126 8.76 -7.61 -12.39
CA ASP A 126 10.06 -7.12 -12.80
C ASP A 126 10.19 -5.64 -12.45
N LEU A 127 11.02 -5.35 -11.44
CA LEU A 127 11.31 -3.99 -11.00
C LEU A 127 11.95 -3.14 -12.09
N SER A 128 12.56 -3.75 -13.11
CA SER A 128 13.17 -3.04 -14.24
C SER A 128 12.14 -2.30 -15.11
N LEU A 129 10.88 -2.75 -15.09
CA LEU A 129 9.78 -2.13 -15.84
C LEU A 129 9.14 -0.94 -15.11
N ILE A 130 9.49 -0.70 -13.85
CA ILE A 130 8.93 0.38 -13.03
C ILE A 130 9.74 1.67 -13.15
N HIS A 131 10.95 1.62 -13.69
CA HIS A 131 11.81 2.78 -13.92
C HIS A 131 11.42 3.45 -15.26
N ILE A 132 10.39 4.25 -15.21
CA ILE A 132 10.15 5.29 -16.22
C ILE A 132 9.77 6.56 -15.49
#